data_5ec994f8c58d474921dfb33722ecbfb5
#
_entry.id   5ec994f8c58d474921dfb33722ecbfb5
#
_cell.length_a   1.000
_cell.length_b   1.000
_cell.length_c   1.000
_cell.angle_alpha   90.00
_cell.angle_beta   90.00
_cell.angle_gamma   90.00
#
_symmetry.space_group_name_H-M   'P 1'
#
loop_
_entity.id
_entity.type
_entity.pdbx_description
1 polymer ?
#
loop_
_entity_poly.entity_id
_entity_poly.type
_entity_poly.pdbx_seq_one_letter_code
_entity_poly.pdbx_strand_id
1 'polypeptide(L)'
;MKRIAIAIDRVDWHARRLHAAFLALDMAPRFVSLRTVAFTPEGLRFPGLEGLPDAVFVRAIAAGSFEEVTRRLGILHALAARGVAVWNSARAIERCVDKSMTAFLLAAAGIPTPETWTVEGREAAAAVVLQAATELVLKPLFGAQGRGLQRIRVPEDLPPPEAVAGVYHLQRFVPPAGEDGFCDYRLLMCRGEMVAAMARRSAEWVTNLHRGARPAAFAPTPEMMALAARAAAAVGADYAGVDLIGAADGRILVLEVNSMPGWRGLQSVAEGSIAAILARRLVA
;
A
#
# COMPACT_ATOMS: atom_id res chain seq x y z
N MET A 1 2.65 -29.96 8.70
CA MET A 1 1.94 -28.66 8.50
C MET A 1 2.93 -27.63 8.05
N LYS A 2 2.63 -26.85 6.98
CA LYS A 2 3.49 -25.73 6.55
C LYS A 2 3.48 -24.63 7.63
N ARG A 3 4.66 -24.13 7.98
CA ARG A 3 4.86 -23.09 9.00
C ARG A 3 4.76 -21.71 8.34
N ILE A 4 3.76 -20.95 8.71
CA ILE A 4 3.53 -19.61 8.16
C ILE A 4 3.91 -18.56 9.21
N ALA A 5 4.89 -17.72 8.92
CA ALA A 5 5.16 -16.54 9.73
C ALA A 5 4.27 -15.38 9.28
N ILE A 6 3.48 -14.82 10.18
CA ILE A 6 2.76 -13.56 9.94
C ILE A 6 3.62 -12.45 10.54
N ALA A 7 4.35 -11.73 9.67
CA ALA A 7 5.26 -10.67 10.09
C ALA A 7 4.47 -9.43 10.52
N ILE A 8 4.51 -9.15 11.81
CA ILE A 8 3.84 -8.02 12.46
C ILE A 8 4.42 -7.78 13.86
N ASP A 9 4.60 -6.52 14.25
CA ASP A 9 5.12 -6.17 15.59
C ASP A 9 4.02 -6.09 16.64
N ARG A 10 2.84 -5.65 16.27
CA ARG A 10 1.69 -5.49 17.14
C ARG A 10 0.48 -6.18 16.54
N VAL A 11 0.09 -7.30 17.09
CA VAL A 11 -1.02 -8.13 16.56
C VAL A 11 -2.30 -7.30 16.48
N ASP A 12 -2.72 -7.02 15.26
CA ASP A 12 -3.93 -6.27 14.95
C ASP A 12 -5.12 -7.20 14.60
N TRP A 13 -6.27 -6.61 14.31
CA TRP A 13 -7.47 -7.34 13.89
C TRP A 13 -7.21 -8.16 12.61
N HIS A 14 -6.49 -7.63 11.63
CA HIS A 14 -6.19 -8.30 10.36
C HIS A 14 -5.31 -9.53 10.56
N ALA A 15 -4.26 -9.39 11.39
CA ALA A 15 -3.35 -10.48 11.70
C ALA A 15 -4.07 -11.65 12.38
N ARG A 16 -5.01 -11.37 13.32
CA ARG A 16 -5.84 -12.41 13.94
C ARG A 16 -6.73 -13.13 12.93
N ARG A 17 -7.32 -12.41 11.98
CA ARG A 17 -8.14 -13.01 10.92
C ARG A 17 -7.32 -13.87 9.97
N LEU A 18 -6.11 -13.43 9.60
CA LEU A 18 -5.18 -14.23 8.80
C LEU A 18 -4.73 -15.48 9.54
N HIS A 19 -4.40 -15.36 10.82
CA HIS A 19 -4.02 -16.50 11.65
C HIS A 19 -5.12 -17.56 11.65
N ALA A 20 -6.37 -17.17 11.92
CA ALA A 20 -7.51 -18.08 11.87
C ALA A 20 -7.72 -18.70 10.48
N ALA A 21 -7.52 -17.91 9.41
CA ALA A 21 -7.66 -18.39 8.04
C ALA A 21 -6.58 -19.43 7.66
N PHE A 22 -5.33 -19.24 8.08
CA PHE A 22 -4.27 -20.22 7.86
C PHE A 22 -4.46 -21.48 8.69
N LEU A 23 -4.94 -21.37 9.95
CA LEU A 23 -5.31 -22.56 10.75
C LEU A 23 -6.40 -23.39 10.06
N ALA A 24 -7.40 -22.74 9.47
CA ALA A 24 -8.47 -23.42 8.74
C ALA A 24 -8.01 -24.12 7.43
N LEU A 25 -6.76 -23.89 7.00
CA LEU A 25 -6.10 -24.56 5.89
C LEU A 25 -5.04 -25.58 6.35
N ASP A 26 -5.12 -26.05 7.58
CA ASP A 26 -4.17 -27.00 8.19
C ASP A 26 -2.71 -26.51 8.14
N MET A 27 -2.50 -25.19 8.23
CA MET A 27 -1.19 -24.56 8.36
C MET A 27 -0.84 -24.33 9.84
N ALA A 28 0.44 -24.04 10.12
CA ALA A 28 0.92 -23.64 11.45
C ALA A 28 1.32 -22.15 11.47
N PRO A 29 0.36 -21.19 11.56
CA PRO A 29 0.68 -19.77 11.56
C PRO A 29 1.26 -19.35 12.92
N ARG A 30 2.26 -18.44 12.87
CA ARG A 30 2.83 -17.78 14.05
C ARG A 30 3.03 -16.29 13.77
N PHE A 31 2.77 -15.44 14.77
CA PHE A 31 3.12 -14.04 14.71
C PHE A 31 4.61 -13.88 14.98
N VAL A 32 5.27 -13.11 14.14
CA VAL A 32 6.71 -12.86 14.23
C VAL A 32 6.97 -11.35 14.07
N SER A 33 7.69 -10.75 15.00
CA SER A 33 8.25 -9.42 14.80
C SER A 33 9.58 -9.51 14.07
N LEU A 34 9.70 -8.82 12.93
CA LEU A 34 10.98 -8.73 12.21
C LEU A 34 12.08 -8.03 13.04
N ARG A 35 11.70 -7.29 14.07
CA ARG A 35 12.67 -6.66 15.03
C ARG A 35 13.45 -7.70 15.81
N THR A 36 12.86 -8.86 16.08
CA THR A 36 13.45 -9.93 16.89
C THR A 36 14.17 -11.01 16.08
N VAL A 37 14.00 -11.02 14.75
CA VAL A 37 14.74 -11.92 13.86
C VAL A 37 16.19 -11.46 13.78
N ALA A 38 17.15 -12.37 13.94
CA ALA A 38 18.58 -12.04 13.91
C ALA A 38 19.27 -12.63 12.67
N PHE A 39 20.19 -11.85 12.10
CA PHE A 39 21.25 -12.39 11.26
C PHE A 39 22.35 -12.94 12.20
N THR A 40 22.72 -14.20 12.02
CA THR A 40 23.78 -14.87 12.77
C THR A 40 24.77 -15.52 11.81
N PRO A 41 25.97 -15.95 12.26
CA PRO A 41 26.88 -16.68 11.39
C PRO A 41 26.26 -17.92 10.74
N GLU A 42 25.30 -18.56 11.41
CA GLU A 42 24.59 -19.75 10.95
C GLU A 42 23.40 -19.40 10.01
N GLY A 43 23.08 -18.12 9.85
CA GLY A 43 21.99 -17.62 9.01
C GLY A 43 20.95 -16.83 9.78
N LEU A 44 19.69 -16.88 9.32
CA LEU A 44 18.57 -16.19 9.98
C LEU A 44 18.02 -17.02 11.14
N ARG A 45 17.93 -16.41 12.32
CA ARG A 45 17.31 -17.00 13.50
C ARG A 45 15.99 -16.34 13.85
N PHE A 46 14.92 -17.13 13.84
CA PHE A 46 13.58 -16.72 14.22
C PHE A 46 13.28 -17.15 15.65
N PRO A 47 12.96 -16.24 16.58
CA PRO A 47 12.59 -16.63 17.95
C PRO A 47 11.34 -17.54 17.95
N GLY A 48 11.45 -18.68 18.66
CA GLY A 48 10.35 -19.63 18.79
C GLY A 48 10.04 -20.47 17.53
N LEU A 49 10.89 -20.42 16.51
CA LEU A 49 10.82 -21.33 15.35
C LEU A 49 12.13 -22.13 15.25
N GLU A 50 12.01 -23.42 15.02
CA GLU A 50 13.14 -24.26 14.61
C GLU A 50 13.35 -24.11 13.10
N GLY A 51 14.41 -23.39 12.72
CA GLY A 51 14.74 -23.08 11.33
C GLY A 51 13.86 -21.98 10.72
N LEU A 52 13.84 -21.91 9.38
CA LEU A 52 13.08 -20.90 8.64
C LEU A 52 11.61 -21.29 8.52
N PRO A 53 10.68 -20.32 8.44
CA PRO A 53 9.30 -20.60 8.05
C PRO A 53 9.24 -21.08 6.60
N ASP A 54 8.18 -21.80 6.23
CA ASP A 54 7.96 -22.23 4.85
C ASP A 54 7.40 -21.10 3.98
N ALA A 55 6.72 -20.12 4.62
CA ALA A 55 6.31 -18.86 3.97
C ALA A 55 6.14 -17.73 5.00
N VAL A 56 6.20 -16.50 4.52
CA VAL A 56 6.00 -15.29 5.32
C VAL A 56 4.90 -14.41 4.71
N PHE A 57 3.86 -14.14 5.48
CA PHE A 57 2.89 -13.10 5.16
C PHE A 57 3.30 -11.80 5.85
N VAL A 58 3.69 -10.78 5.09
CA VAL A 58 4.09 -9.49 5.64
C VAL A 58 2.85 -8.62 5.86
N ARG A 59 2.37 -8.57 7.11
CA ARG A 59 1.22 -7.73 7.46
C ARG A 59 1.61 -6.27 7.71
N ALA A 60 2.75 -6.06 8.34
CA ALA A 60 3.29 -4.74 8.60
C ALA A 60 4.79 -4.81 8.90
N ILE A 61 5.49 -3.75 8.55
CA ILE A 61 6.87 -3.49 8.99
C ILE A 61 6.81 -2.30 9.94
N ALA A 62 7.35 -2.44 11.15
CA ALA A 62 7.38 -1.36 12.13
C ALA A 62 8.16 -0.17 11.60
N ALA A 63 7.74 1.03 11.96
CA ALA A 63 8.52 2.24 11.78
C ALA A 63 9.81 2.18 12.63
N GLY A 64 10.84 2.87 12.20
CA GLY A 64 12.12 2.93 12.88
C GLY A 64 13.10 3.86 12.17
N SER A 65 14.37 3.83 12.56
CA SER A 65 15.43 4.52 11.80
C SER A 65 15.62 3.89 10.42
N PHE A 66 16.36 4.55 9.56
CA PHE A 66 16.71 4.03 8.23
C PHE A 66 17.38 2.65 8.34
N GLU A 67 18.31 2.48 9.27
CA GLU A 67 19.04 1.22 9.51
C GLU A 67 18.08 0.11 9.97
N GLU A 68 17.15 0.41 10.88
CA GLU A 68 16.18 -0.55 11.38
C GLU A 68 15.23 -1.03 10.28
N VAL A 69 14.70 -0.11 9.47
CA VAL A 69 13.79 -0.46 8.36
C VAL A 69 14.53 -1.23 7.28
N THR A 70 15.72 -0.77 6.86
CA THR A 70 16.59 -1.45 5.89
C THR A 70 16.93 -2.86 6.34
N ARG A 71 17.28 -3.04 7.63
CA ARG A 71 17.56 -4.36 8.19
C ARG A 71 16.34 -5.29 8.13
N ARG A 72 15.13 -4.81 8.44
CA ARG A 72 13.88 -5.61 8.37
C ARG A 72 13.56 -6.02 6.94
N LEU A 73 13.74 -5.12 5.97
CA LEU A 73 13.63 -5.44 4.55
C LEU A 73 14.70 -6.45 4.11
N GLY A 74 15.93 -6.29 4.60
CA GLY A 74 17.03 -7.23 4.39
C GLY A 74 16.70 -8.66 4.85
N ILE A 75 15.97 -8.83 5.97
CA ILE A 75 15.49 -10.15 6.41
C ILE A 75 14.55 -10.76 5.36
N LEU A 76 13.63 -9.97 4.81
CA LEU A 76 12.69 -10.46 3.78
C LEU A 76 13.41 -10.81 2.48
N HIS A 77 14.41 -10.03 2.06
CA HIS A 77 15.29 -10.36 0.93
C HIS A 77 16.06 -11.65 1.18
N ALA A 78 16.64 -11.81 2.36
CA ALA A 78 17.40 -13.01 2.71
C ALA A 78 16.50 -14.26 2.74
N LEU A 79 15.27 -14.16 3.21
CA LEU A 79 14.28 -15.25 3.17
C LEU A 79 13.96 -15.65 1.73
N ALA A 80 13.68 -14.67 0.86
CA ALA A 80 13.43 -14.93 -0.56
C ALA A 80 14.63 -15.58 -1.26
N ALA A 81 15.88 -15.15 -0.96
CA ALA A 81 17.11 -15.76 -1.46
C ALA A 81 17.31 -17.20 -0.98
N ARG A 82 16.66 -17.60 0.13
CA ARG A 82 16.65 -18.98 0.64
C ARG A 82 15.44 -19.79 0.16
N GLY A 83 14.68 -19.27 -0.80
CA GLY A 83 13.53 -19.95 -1.40
C GLY A 83 12.25 -19.89 -0.54
N VAL A 84 12.23 -19.10 0.53
CA VAL A 84 11.02 -18.90 1.33
C VAL A 84 10.07 -17.96 0.59
N ALA A 85 8.82 -18.37 0.41
CA ALA A 85 7.79 -17.50 -0.16
C ALA A 85 7.51 -16.32 0.77
N VAL A 86 7.61 -15.08 0.26
CA VAL A 86 7.38 -13.85 1.03
C VAL A 86 6.30 -13.01 0.36
N TRP A 87 5.15 -12.83 0.99
CA TRP A 87 4.00 -12.08 0.48
C TRP A 87 3.71 -10.84 1.34
N ASN A 88 3.96 -9.63 0.83
CA ASN A 88 4.65 -9.28 -0.39
C ASN A 88 6.18 -9.39 -0.23
N SER A 89 6.86 -9.53 -1.35
CA SER A 89 8.34 -9.47 -1.37
C SER A 89 8.84 -8.12 -0.86
N ALA A 90 10.06 -8.09 -0.30
CA ALA A 90 10.69 -6.85 0.14
C ALA A 90 10.70 -5.81 -1.00
N ARG A 91 11.03 -6.23 -2.22
CA ARG A 91 11.06 -5.35 -3.40
C ARG A 91 9.71 -4.72 -3.72
N ALA A 92 8.61 -5.47 -3.60
CA ALA A 92 7.27 -4.92 -3.80
C ALA A 92 6.89 -3.93 -2.70
N ILE A 93 7.29 -4.21 -1.45
CA ILE A 93 7.08 -3.33 -0.31
C ILE A 93 7.83 -2.01 -0.51
N GLU A 94 9.13 -2.07 -0.84
CA GLU A 94 9.98 -0.91 -1.11
C GLU A 94 9.37 -0.01 -2.19
N ARG A 95 8.93 -0.60 -3.31
CA ARG A 95 8.28 0.12 -4.41
C ARG A 95 6.98 0.81 -4.02
N CYS A 96 6.18 0.18 -3.15
CA CYS A 96 4.89 0.74 -2.72
C CYS A 96 5.04 1.77 -1.60
N VAL A 97 6.06 1.65 -0.75
CA VAL A 97 6.31 2.61 0.33
C VAL A 97 6.84 3.92 -0.23
N ASP A 98 7.70 3.85 -1.24
CA ASP A 98 8.18 4.99 -2.00
C ASP A 98 7.16 5.41 -3.07
N LYS A 99 6.43 6.49 -2.81
CA LYS A 99 5.42 7.01 -3.74
C LYS A 99 6.01 7.47 -5.06
N SER A 100 7.26 7.93 -5.09
CA SER A 100 7.93 8.34 -6.32
C SER A 100 8.19 7.14 -7.22
N MET A 101 8.69 6.04 -6.65
CA MET A 101 8.90 4.80 -7.38
C MET A 101 7.57 4.18 -7.85
N THR A 102 6.53 4.21 -7.01
CA THR A 102 5.19 3.76 -7.43
C THR A 102 4.70 4.56 -8.63
N ALA A 103 4.75 5.90 -8.56
CA ALA A 103 4.31 6.78 -9.66
C ALA A 103 5.10 6.51 -10.96
N PHE A 104 6.42 6.37 -10.86
CA PHE A 104 7.28 6.04 -12.00
C PHE A 104 6.90 4.69 -12.63
N LEU A 105 6.71 3.64 -11.83
CA LEU A 105 6.36 2.30 -12.33
C LEU A 105 4.98 2.26 -12.97
N LEU A 106 4.00 2.97 -12.42
CA LEU A 106 2.68 3.11 -13.02
C LEU A 106 2.76 3.79 -14.38
N ALA A 107 3.47 4.92 -14.46
CA ALA A 107 3.66 5.66 -15.71
C ALA A 107 4.41 4.82 -16.77
N ALA A 108 5.49 4.15 -16.39
CA ALA A 108 6.26 3.26 -17.27
C ALA A 108 5.44 2.08 -17.81
N ALA A 109 4.44 1.61 -17.04
CA ALA A 109 3.49 0.58 -17.46
C ALA A 109 2.30 1.13 -18.27
N GLY A 110 2.26 2.41 -18.60
CA GLY A 110 1.16 3.06 -19.29
C GLY A 110 -0.16 3.00 -18.51
N ILE A 111 -0.09 3.08 -17.18
CA ILE A 111 -1.24 3.08 -16.29
C ILE A 111 -1.67 4.51 -16.03
N PRO A 112 -2.92 4.90 -16.31
CA PRO A 112 -3.42 6.23 -16.02
C PRO A 112 -3.27 6.58 -14.53
N THR A 113 -2.51 7.63 -14.24
CA THR A 113 -2.30 8.17 -12.89
C THR A 113 -2.27 9.69 -12.99
N PRO A 114 -2.64 10.46 -11.96
CA PRO A 114 -2.47 11.90 -11.98
C PRO A 114 -0.99 12.26 -12.17
N GLU A 115 -0.72 13.30 -12.92
CA GLU A 115 0.65 13.80 -13.11
C GLU A 115 1.32 14.02 -11.76
N THR A 116 2.56 13.55 -11.65
CA THR A 116 3.27 13.50 -10.38
C THR A 116 4.73 13.93 -10.57
N TRP A 117 5.20 14.77 -9.67
CA TRP A 117 6.59 15.24 -9.59
C TRP A 117 7.15 14.91 -8.21
N THR A 118 8.39 14.50 -8.19
CA THR A 118 9.13 14.32 -6.91
C THR A 118 10.49 14.99 -7.08
N VAL A 119 10.75 15.99 -6.26
CA VAL A 119 11.97 16.80 -6.31
C VAL A 119 12.53 17.04 -4.91
N GLU A 120 13.82 17.27 -4.82
CA GLU A 120 14.48 17.70 -3.60
C GLU A 120 14.63 19.23 -3.57
N GLY A 121 14.39 19.80 -2.40
CA GLY A 121 14.52 21.24 -2.15
C GLY A 121 13.27 22.05 -2.53
N ARG A 122 13.03 23.10 -1.74
CA ARG A 122 11.84 23.95 -1.86
C ARG A 122 11.82 24.79 -3.15
N GLU A 123 12.99 25.17 -3.64
CA GLU A 123 13.12 25.95 -4.89
C GLU A 123 12.67 25.12 -6.11
N ALA A 124 13.15 23.89 -6.22
CA ALA A 124 12.73 22.97 -7.27
C ALA A 124 11.21 22.67 -7.19
N ALA A 125 10.67 22.51 -5.97
CA ALA A 125 9.23 22.33 -5.77
C ALA A 125 8.42 23.56 -6.19
N ALA A 126 8.91 24.77 -5.90
CA ALA A 126 8.28 26.02 -6.33
C ALA A 126 8.23 26.12 -7.86
N ALA A 127 9.30 25.76 -8.55
CA ALA A 127 9.33 25.71 -10.02
C ALA A 127 8.29 24.71 -10.57
N VAL A 128 8.10 23.54 -9.95
CA VAL A 128 7.05 22.58 -10.32
C VAL A 128 5.66 23.20 -10.16
N VAL A 129 5.38 23.88 -9.05
CA VAL A 129 4.07 24.51 -8.79
C VAL A 129 3.75 25.54 -9.87
N LEU A 130 4.72 26.38 -10.24
CA LEU A 130 4.57 27.39 -11.28
C LEU A 130 4.36 26.76 -12.67
N GLN A 131 5.12 25.72 -12.98
CA GLN A 131 5.03 25.03 -14.27
C GLN A 131 3.73 24.25 -14.42
N ALA A 132 3.26 23.58 -13.38
CA ALA A 132 2.04 22.79 -13.42
C ALA A 132 0.79 23.64 -13.65
N ALA A 133 0.80 24.91 -13.24
CA ALA A 133 -0.28 25.89 -13.40
C ALA A 133 -1.67 25.37 -13.00
N THR A 134 -1.70 24.50 -12.00
CA THR A 134 -2.91 23.82 -11.49
C THR A 134 -2.71 23.48 -10.02
N GLU A 135 -3.79 23.18 -9.33
CA GLU A 135 -3.71 22.75 -7.94
C GLU A 135 -3.04 21.37 -7.82
N LEU A 136 -2.11 21.26 -6.89
CA LEU A 136 -1.38 20.05 -6.57
C LEU A 136 -1.71 19.57 -5.15
N VAL A 137 -1.44 18.30 -4.89
CA VAL A 137 -1.46 17.69 -3.56
C VAL A 137 -0.03 17.30 -3.20
N LEU A 138 0.49 17.93 -2.16
CA LEU A 138 1.73 17.50 -1.51
C LEU A 138 1.43 16.29 -0.64
N LYS A 139 2.19 15.21 -0.84
CA LYS A 139 2.09 13.97 -0.06
C LYS A 139 3.45 13.67 0.58
N PRO A 140 3.52 13.27 1.86
CA PRO A 140 4.76 12.74 2.39
C PRO A 140 5.23 11.56 1.54
N LEU A 141 6.52 11.53 1.18
CA LEU A 141 7.09 10.45 0.36
C LEU A 141 6.82 9.09 1.03
N PHE A 142 7.14 8.99 2.33
CA PHE A 142 6.80 7.86 3.18
C PHE A 142 5.66 8.24 4.11
N GLY A 143 4.48 7.66 3.92
CA GLY A 143 3.31 8.00 4.72
C GLY A 143 2.09 7.16 4.36
N ALA A 144 1.16 7.07 5.29
CA ALA A 144 -0.07 6.32 5.11
C ALA A 144 -1.27 7.05 5.75
N GLN A 145 -2.48 6.61 5.45
CA GLN A 145 -3.72 7.03 6.11
C GLN A 145 -4.10 8.51 5.87
N GLY A 146 -3.63 9.13 4.79
CA GLY A 146 -3.92 10.53 4.48
C GLY A 146 -3.32 11.55 5.44
N ARG A 147 -2.29 11.17 6.22
CA ARG A 147 -1.60 12.10 7.11
C ARG A 147 -0.63 12.95 6.32
N GLY A 148 -0.55 14.25 6.66
CA GLY A 148 0.39 15.19 6.04
C GLY A 148 0.06 15.57 4.60
N LEU A 149 -1.16 15.27 4.11
CA LEU A 149 -1.61 15.76 2.80
C LEU A 149 -1.93 17.25 2.88
N GLN A 150 -1.44 18.02 1.91
CA GLN A 150 -1.69 19.46 1.80
C GLN A 150 -2.04 19.81 0.35
N ARG A 151 -2.95 20.76 0.17
CA ARG A 151 -3.26 21.34 -1.15
C ARG A 151 -2.31 22.49 -1.40
N ILE A 152 -1.68 22.51 -2.57
CA ILE A 152 -0.69 23.50 -2.99
C ILE A 152 -1.22 24.19 -4.23
N ARG A 153 -1.47 25.49 -4.16
CA ARG A 153 -1.97 26.32 -5.27
C ARG A 153 -0.92 27.30 -5.76
N VAL A 154 -0.10 27.78 -4.83
CA VAL A 154 0.97 28.75 -5.09
C VAL A 154 2.24 28.28 -4.36
N PRO A 155 3.44 28.74 -4.77
CA PRO A 155 4.69 28.35 -4.13
C PRO A 155 4.76 28.66 -2.63
N GLU A 156 3.99 29.64 -2.16
CA GLU A 156 3.92 30.05 -0.76
C GLU A 156 3.27 28.98 0.12
N ASP A 157 2.39 28.14 -0.45
CA ASP A 157 1.74 27.00 0.26
C ASP A 157 2.72 25.88 0.58
N LEU A 158 3.91 25.85 -0.06
CA LEU A 158 4.90 24.81 0.20
C LEU A 158 5.46 24.91 1.62
N PRO A 159 5.42 23.84 2.42
CA PRO A 159 6.00 23.84 3.75
C PRO A 159 7.55 23.96 3.69
N PRO A 160 8.20 24.28 4.81
CA PRO A 160 9.66 24.30 4.89
C PRO A 160 10.23 22.88 4.69
N PRO A 161 11.46 22.73 4.18
CA PRO A 161 12.06 21.44 3.87
C PRO A 161 12.03 20.42 5.00
N GLU A 162 12.19 20.86 6.24
CA GLU A 162 12.22 20.02 7.43
C GLU A 162 10.88 19.29 7.66
N ALA A 163 9.76 19.90 7.26
CA ALA A 163 8.43 19.31 7.40
C ALA A 163 8.18 18.13 6.42
N VAL A 164 8.98 18.03 5.36
CA VAL A 164 8.88 17.00 4.31
C VAL A 164 10.18 16.21 4.13
N ALA A 165 11.08 16.27 5.09
CA ALA A 165 12.41 15.65 5.03
C ALA A 165 13.19 16.02 3.75
N GLY A 166 13.04 17.25 3.26
CA GLY A 166 13.68 17.79 2.07
C GLY A 166 13.10 17.34 0.72
N VAL A 167 12.14 16.39 0.70
CA VAL A 167 11.60 15.79 -0.52
C VAL A 167 10.13 16.17 -0.71
N TYR A 168 9.83 16.82 -1.82
CA TYR A 168 8.49 17.25 -2.20
C TYR A 168 7.91 16.30 -3.25
N HIS A 169 6.92 15.51 -2.85
CA HIS A 169 6.15 14.65 -3.75
C HIS A 169 4.81 15.31 -4.03
N LEU A 170 4.68 15.86 -5.22
CA LEU A 170 3.56 16.70 -5.68
C LEU A 170 2.77 15.91 -6.73
N GLN A 171 1.46 15.79 -6.56
CA GLN A 171 0.58 15.13 -7.50
C GLN A 171 -0.55 16.09 -7.91
N ARG A 172 -0.94 16.12 -9.18
CA ARG A 172 -2.08 16.90 -9.64
C ARG A 172 -3.32 16.56 -8.83
N PHE A 173 -3.99 17.56 -8.30
CA PHE A 173 -5.28 17.38 -7.65
C PHE A 173 -6.33 16.94 -8.67
N VAL A 174 -7.09 15.89 -8.34
CA VAL A 174 -8.22 15.43 -9.16
C VAL A 174 -9.48 15.92 -8.48
N PRO A 175 -10.20 16.88 -9.07
CA PRO A 175 -11.47 17.36 -8.52
C PRO A 175 -12.52 16.25 -8.59
N PRO A 176 -13.56 16.31 -7.72
CA PRO A 176 -14.64 15.35 -7.76
C PRO A 176 -15.37 15.39 -9.11
N ALA A 177 -15.81 14.24 -9.58
CA ALA A 177 -16.53 14.12 -10.85
C ALA A 177 -18.00 14.62 -10.78
N GLY A 178 -18.51 14.99 -9.60
CA GLY A 178 -19.88 15.46 -9.38
C GLY A 178 -20.02 16.29 -8.12
N GLU A 179 -21.25 16.71 -7.83
CA GLU A 179 -21.59 17.58 -6.67
C GLU A 179 -21.75 16.82 -5.35
N ASP A 180 -21.80 15.49 -5.38
CA ASP A 180 -22.08 14.63 -4.22
C ASP A 180 -20.88 14.45 -3.24
N GLY A 181 -19.90 15.35 -3.28
CA GLY A 181 -18.68 15.27 -2.47
C GLY A 181 -17.59 14.42 -3.12
N PHE A 182 -16.64 13.96 -2.30
CA PHE A 182 -15.46 13.23 -2.78
C PHE A 182 -15.68 11.72 -2.67
N CYS A 183 -15.27 11.02 -3.71
CA CYS A 183 -15.34 9.57 -3.78
C CYS A 183 -14.09 9.00 -4.42
N ASP A 184 -13.52 7.98 -3.81
CA ASP A 184 -12.52 7.12 -4.42
C ASP A 184 -12.91 5.64 -4.21
N TYR A 185 -12.20 4.76 -4.90
CA TYR A 185 -12.49 3.34 -4.89
C TYR A 185 -11.26 2.56 -4.46
N ARG A 186 -11.42 1.66 -3.49
CA ARG A 186 -10.37 0.72 -3.11
C ARG A 186 -10.70 -0.67 -3.60
N LEU A 187 -9.83 -1.22 -4.45
CA LEU A 187 -9.86 -2.60 -4.88
C LEU A 187 -8.73 -3.37 -4.21
N LEU A 188 -9.07 -4.46 -3.54
CA LEU A 188 -8.08 -5.39 -3.00
C LEU A 188 -7.82 -6.47 -4.04
N MET A 189 -6.60 -6.51 -4.53
CA MET A 189 -6.11 -7.48 -5.52
C MET A 189 -5.28 -8.55 -4.85
N CYS A 190 -5.32 -9.79 -5.35
CA CYS A 190 -4.41 -10.86 -4.96
C CYS A 190 -4.12 -11.75 -6.17
N ARG A 191 -2.84 -11.86 -6.55
CA ARG A 191 -2.38 -12.64 -7.72
C ARG A 191 -3.17 -12.35 -9.00
N GLY A 192 -3.33 -11.05 -9.30
CA GLY A 192 -4.03 -10.57 -10.49
C GLY A 192 -5.55 -10.57 -10.43
N GLU A 193 -6.16 -11.16 -9.40
CA GLU A 193 -7.61 -11.22 -9.24
C GLU A 193 -8.12 -10.32 -8.12
N MET A 194 -9.30 -9.76 -8.31
CA MET A 194 -9.97 -8.99 -7.27
C MET A 194 -10.46 -9.88 -6.13
N VAL A 195 -10.22 -9.44 -4.90
CA VAL A 195 -10.72 -10.07 -3.66
C VAL A 195 -11.97 -9.37 -3.15
N ALA A 196 -11.93 -8.04 -3.15
CA ALA A 196 -13.03 -7.18 -2.68
C ALA A 196 -12.86 -5.77 -3.22
N ALA A 197 -13.97 -5.01 -3.29
CA ALA A 197 -13.99 -3.61 -3.65
C ALA A 197 -14.90 -2.81 -2.72
N MET A 198 -14.61 -1.52 -2.55
CA MET A 198 -15.47 -0.55 -1.87
C MET A 198 -15.31 0.83 -2.49
N ALA A 199 -16.37 1.62 -2.43
CA ALA A 199 -16.29 3.06 -2.56
C ALA A 199 -16.04 3.69 -1.18
N ARG A 200 -15.23 4.77 -1.13
CA ARG A 200 -15.02 5.59 0.08
C ARG A 200 -15.58 6.98 -0.19
N ARG A 201 -16.65 7.34 0.50
CA ARG A 201 -17.34 8.61 0.31
C ARG A 201 -17.05 9.56 1.49
N SER A 202 -16.78 10.82 1.17
CA SER A 202 -16.45 11.84 2.17
C SER A 202 -16.97 13.22 1.71
N ALA A 203 -17.36 14.06 2.67
CA ALA A 203 -17.58 15.49 2.42
C ALA A 203 -16.23 16.22 2.19
N GLU A 204 -15.14 15.66 2.73
CA GLU A 204 -13.80 16.20 2.63
C GLU A 204 -13.03 15.54 1.47
N TRP A 205 -12.08 16.29 0.89
CA TRP A 205 -11.27 15.81 -0.23
C TRP A 205 -10.36 14.62 0.10
N VAL A 206 -10.08 14.38 1.38
CA VAL A 206 -9.36 13.20 1.85
C VAL A 206 -10.34 12.08 2.18
N THR A 207 -10.39 11.07 1.35
CA THR A 207 -11.34 9.96 1.43
C THR A 207 -10.87 8.76 2.27
N ASN A 208 -9.85 8.96 3.11
CA ASN A 208 -9.37 7.90 3.99
C ASN A 208 -10.36 7.60 5.13
N LEU A 209 -10.63 6.32 5.43
CA LEU A 209 -11.54 5.90 6.50
C LEU A 209 -11.13 6.44 7.88
N HIS A 210 -9.82 6.57 8.14
CA HIS A 210 -9.31 7.17 9.39
C HIS A 210 -9.65 8.67 9.54
N ARG A 211 -10.07 9.33 8.46
CA ARG A 211 -10.49 10.72 8.44
C ARG A 211 -12.01 10.89 8.32
N GLY A 212 -12.76 9.82 8.54
CA GLY A 212 -14.21 9.86 8.59
C GLY A 212 -14.92 9.52 7.29
N ALA A 213 -14.22 9.13 6.24
CA ALA A 213 -14.88 8.62 5.05
C ALA A 213 -15.68 7.34 5.36
N ARG A 214 -16.78 7.15 4.65
CA ARG A 214 -17.69 6.02 4.84
C ARG A 214 -17.46 4.97 3.76
N PRO A 215 -17.24 3.69 4.13
CA PRO A 215 -17.21 2.61 3.16
C PRO A 215 -18.61 2.32 2.64
N ALA A 216 -18.74 2.10 1.35
CA ALA A 216 -19.98 1.70 0.70
C ALA A 216 -19.71 0.50 -0.22
N ALA A 217 -20.69 -0.39 -0.34
CA ALA A 217 -20.66 -1.47 -1.32
C ALA A 217 -20.52 -0.88 -2.73
N PHE A 218 -19.69 -1.49 -3.54
CA PHE A 218 -19.37 -1.03 -4.87
C PHE A 218 -19.03 -2.20 -5.78
N ALA A 219 -19.66 -2.26 -6.94
CA ALA A 219 -19.34 -3.22 -8.00
C ALA A 219 -18.45 -2.51 -9.04
N PRO A 220 -17.14 -2.80 -9.09
CA PRO A 220 -16.25 -2.17 -10.06
C PRO A 220 -16.51 -2.69 -11.47
N THR A 221 -16.28 -1.84 -12.47
CA THR A 221 -16.33 -2.24 -13.87
C THR A 221 -15.17 -3.19 -14.22
N PRO A 222 -15.30 -4.01 -15.27
CA PRO A 222 -14.18 -4.83 -15.76
C PRO A 222 -12.92 -4.03 -16.05
N GLU A 223 -13.05 -2.79 -16.53
CA GLU A 223 -11.94 -1.86 -16.78
C GLU A 223 -11.22 -1.49 -15.48
N MET A 224 -11.96 -1.14 -14.43
CA MET A 224 -11.38 -0.83 -13.10
C MET A 224 -10.64 -2.03 -12.52
N MET A 225 -11.19 -3.23 -12.66
CA MET A 225 -10.55 -4.47 -12.21
C MET A 225 -9.25 -4.74 -12.97
N ALA A 226 -9.27 -4.63 -14.30
CA ALA A 226 -8.09 -4.79 -15.14
C ALA A 226 -7.01 -3.75 -14.83
N LEU A 227 -7.42 -2.49 -14.62
CA LEU A 227 -6.50 -1.40 -14.24
C LEU A 227 -5.84 -1.68 -12.89
N ALA A 228 -6.61 -2.10 -11.88
CA ALA A 228 -6.08 -2.44 -10.56
C ALA A 228 -5.13 -3.65 -10.61
N ALA A 229 -5.44 -4.67 -11.43
CA ALA A 229 -4.56 -5.83 -11.62
C ALA A 229 -3.22 -5.42 -12.26
N ARG A 230 -3.25 -4.59 -13.30
CA ARG A 230 -2.05 -4.04 -13.93
C ARG A 230 -1.23 -3.19 -12.95
N ALA A 231 -1.89 -2.38 -12.13
CA ALA A 231 -1.21 -1.54 -11.13
C ALA A 231 -0.50 -2.39 -10.05
N ALA A 232 -1.14 -3.44 -9.53
CA ALA A 232 -0.53 -4.37 -8.61
C ALA A 232 0.67 -5.11 -9.23
N ALA A 233 0.54 -5.53 -10.49
CA ALA A 233 1.61 -6.20 -11.24
C ALA A 233 2.81 -5.26 -11.51
N ALA A 234 2.58 -3.99 -11.84
CA ALA A 234 3.63 -3.00 -12.09
C ALA A 234 4.59 -2.82 -10.90
N VAL A 235 4.08 -2.90 -9.68
CA VAL A 235 4.91 -2.85 -8.46
C VAL A 235 5.41 -4.23 -8.04
N GLY A 236 4.92 -5.31 -8.65
CA GLY A 236 5.30 -6.69 -8.32
C GLY A 236 4.67 -7.22 -7.03
N ALA A 237 3.48 -6.75 -6.68
CA ALA A 237 2.80 -7.15 -5.45
C ALA A 237 1.95 -8.42 -5.66
N ASP A 238 2.11 -9.41 -4.76
CA ASP A 238 1.25 -10.61 -4.70
C ASP A 238 -0.16 -10.25 -4.26
N TYR A 239 -0.30 -9.30 -3.34
CA TYR A 239 -1.57 -8.70 -2.96
C TYR A 239 -1.40 -7.21 -2.70
N ALA A 240 -2.38 -6.42 -3.07
CA ALA A 240 -2.33 -4.96 -2.93
C ALA A 240 -3.71 -4.35 -2.79
N GLY A 241 -3.79 -3.27 -2.03
CA GLY A 241 -4.91 -2.33 -2.09
C GLY A 241 -4.61 -1.26 -3.14
N VAL A 242 -5.38 -1.23 -4.20
CA VAL A 242 -5.26 -0.23 -5.27
C VAL A 242 -6.34 0.82 -5.09
N ASP A 243 -5.94 2.08 -5.00
CA ASP A 243 -6.85 3.21 -4.87
C ASP A 243 -7.05 3.86 -6.23
N LEU A 244 -8.29 3.93 -6.67
CA LEU A 244 -8.72 4.52 -7.93
C LEU A 244 -9.57 5.76 -7.69
N ILE A 245 -9.50 6.73 -8.60
CA ILE A 245 -10.37 7.91 -8.60
C ILE A 245 -10.92 8.16 -10.01
N GLY A 246 -12.19 8.60 -10.08
CA GLY A 246 -12.78 9.12 -11.31
C GLY A 246 -12.38 10.56 -11.55
N ALA A 247 -11.88 10.88 -12.72
CA ALA A 247 -11.66 12.25 -13.18
C ALA A 247 -12.90 12.82 -13.84
N ALA A 248 -13.02 14.16 -13.90
CA ALA A 248 -14.16 14.85 -14.48
C ALA A 248 -14.39 14.54 -15.97
N ASP A 249 -13.36 14.10 -16.68
CA ASP A 249 -13.43 13.66 -18.08
C ASP A 249 -13.86 12.19 -18.25
N GLY A 250 -14.28 11.53 -17.16
CA GLY A 250 -14.74 10.14 -17.12
C GLY A 250 -13.63 9.10 -17.05
N ARG A 251 -12.35 9.47 -17.11
CA ARG A 251 -11.24 8.53 -16.94
C ARG A 251 -11.12 8.05 -15.50
N ILE A 252 -10.69 6.81 -15.34
CA ILE A 252 -10.31 6.24 -14.05
C ILE A 252 -8.78 6.31 -13.93
N LEU A 253 -8.31 6.87 -12.82
CA LEU A 253 -6.89 7.04 -12.51
C LEU A 253 -6.50 6.23 -11.29
N VAL A 254 -5.29 5.66 -11.29
CA VAL A 254 -4.69 5.02 -10.10
C VAL A 254 -4.03 6.09 -9.24
N LEU A 255 -4.50 6.26 -8.01
CA LEU A 255 -3.93 7.21 -7.05
C LEU A 255 -2.75 6.63 -6.27
N GLU A 256 -2.84 5.35 -5.88
CA GLU A 256 -1.88 4.71 -4.99
C GLU A 256 -2.00 3.19 -5.06
N VAL A 257 -0.89 2.48 -4.81
CA VAL A 257 -0.84 1.04 -4.61
C VAL A 257 -0.22 0.74 -3.25
N ASN A 258 -0.95 0.02 -2.40
CA ASN A 258 -0.55 -0.31 -1.03
C ASN A 258 -0.22 -1.79 -0.92
N SER A 259 1.04 -2.15 -0.63
CA SER A 259 1.50 -3.54 -0.48
C SER A 259 1.13 -4.21 0.85
N MET A 260 0.73 -3.44 1.85
CA MET A 260 0.30 -3.94 3.17
C MET A 260 -1.04 -3.32 3.57
N PRO A 261 -2.09 -3.47 2.74
CA PRO A 261 -3.34 -2.75 2.92
C PRO A 261 -4.07 -3.18 4.20
N GLY A 262 -4.76 -2.23 4.83
CA GLY A 262 -5.82 -2.53 5.77
C GLY A 262 -7.11 -2.82 5.01
N TRP A 263 -7.84 -3.86 5.41
CA TRP A 263 -9.11 -4.24 4.75
C TRP A 263 -10.32 -4.31 5.68
N ARG A 264 -10.25 -3.70 6.89
CA ARG A 264 -11.38 -3.72 7.83
C ARG A 264 -12.62 -3.04 7.23
N GLY A 265 -12.43 -1.91 6.55
CA GLY A 265 -13.51 -1.24 5.82
C GLY A 265 -14.05 -2.05 4.64
N LEU A 266 -13.16 -2.67 3.86
CA LEU A 266 -13.56 -3.60 2.79
C LEU A 266 -14.37 -4.78 3.34
N GLN A 267 -13.96 -5.35 4.47
CA GLN A 267 -14.65 -6.48 5.09
C GLN A 267 -16.09 -6.14 5.54
N SER A 268 -16.37 -4.87 5.84
CA SER A 268 -17.72 -4.46 6.25
C SER A 268 -18.73 -4.43 5.10
N VAL A 269 -18.26 -4.45 3.86
CA VAL A 269 -19.08 -4.37 2.64
C VAL A 269 -18.84 -5.54 1.67
N ALA A 270 -17.88 -6.42 1.97
CA ALA A 270 -17.54 -7.57 1.15
C ALA A 270 -18.32 -8.82 1.59
N GLU A 271 -18.68 -9.64 0.62
CA GLU A 271 -19.20 -10.99 0.87
C GLU A 271 -18.07 -11.95 1.24
N GLY A 272 -18.28 -12.74 2.28
CA GLY A 272 -17.30 -13.73 2.75
C GLY A 272 -16.08 -13.15 3.46
N SER A 273 -15.11 -14.00 3.75
CA SER A 273 -13.90 -13.64 4.52
C SER A 273 -12.74 -13.28 3.60
N ILE A 274 -12.35 -12.01 3.58
CA ILE A 274 -11.17 -11.53 2.86
C ILE A 274 -9.91 -12.30 3.29
N ALA A 275 -9.72 -12.52 4.59
CA ALA A 275 -8.56 -13.26 5.09
C ALA A 275 -8.51 -14.71 4.58
N ALA A 276 -9.67 -15.38 4.49
CA ALA A 276 -9.74 -16.74 3.94
C ALA A 276 -9.42 -16.80 2.45
N ILE A 277 -9.85 -15.79 1.68
CA ILE A 277 -9.54 -15.69 0.24
C ILE A 277 -8.03 -15.45 0.06
N LEU A 278 -7.44 -14.49 0.79
CA LEU A 278 -6.01 -14.21 0.74
C LEU A 278 -5.19 -15.45 1.11
N ALA A 279 -5.51 -16.11 2.24
CA ALA A 279 -4.79 -17.29 2.67
C ALA A 279 -4.82 -18.40 1.62
N ARG A 280 -5.99 -18.73 1.08
CA ARG A 280 -6.12 -19.76 0.03
C ARG A 280 -5.31 -19.43 -1.21
N ARG A 281 -5.40 -18.19 -1.74
CA ARG A 281 -4.71 -17.79 -2.97
C ARG A 281 -3.19 -17.75 -2.81
N LEU A 282 -2.70 -17.41 -1.63
CA LEU A 282 -1.26 -17.30 -1.40
C LEU A 282 -0.57 -18.63 -1.16
N VAL A 283 -1.28 -19.65 -0.64
CA VAL A 283 -0.71 -20.98 -0.40
C VAL A 283 -0.91 -21.95 -1.56
N ALA A 284 -1.84 -21.65 -2.48
CA ALA A 284 -1.99 -22.37 -3.74
C ALA A 284 -0.81 -22.12 -4.67
#